data_fa30e423b8f06a952fa2cc651db8f264
#
_entry.id   fa30e423b8f06a952fa2cc651db8f264
#
_cell.length_a   1.000
_cell.length_b   1.000
_cell.length_c   1.000
_cell.angle_alpha   90.00
_cell.angle_beta   90.00
_cell.angle_gamma   90.00
#
_symmetry.space_group_name_H-M   'P 1'
#
loop_
_entity.id
_entity.type
_entity.pdbx_description
1 polymer ?
#
loop_
_entity_poly.entity_id
_entity_poly.type
_entity_poly.pdbx_seq_one_letter_code
_entity_poly.pdbx_strand_id
1 'polypeptide(L)'
;MASLGERLRAALNEARKSRDQARTLLFSTLLADLKNRELELQHPLTDDESVEVVRRGIKKRREAAEQFTAVGRADRAAIEQAEVSTLESFLPPQVPPEEIRAAVRAAIAEGASDIGKVMGRIMPTFKGRADGKLINQIAREELSAGV
;
A
#
# COMPACT_ATOMS: atom_id res chain seq x y z
N MET A 1 -15.20 13.51 -5.25
CA MET A 1 -14.64 12.19 -5.54
C MET A 1 -14.96 11.23 -4.42
N ALA A 2 -15.30 9.99 -4.76
CA ALA A 2 -15.57 8.97 -3.77
C ALA A 2 -14.28 8.60 -3.02
N SER A 3 -14.38 8.41 -1.70
CA SER A 3 -13.28 7.92 -0.89
C SER A 3 -12.96 6.47 -1.24
N LEU A 4 -11.79 5.99 -0.83
CA LEU A 4 -11.41 4.59 -1.02
C LEU A 4 -12.42 3.64 -0.35
N GLY A 5 -12.85 3.97 0.88
CA GLY A 5 -13.85 3.19 1.58
C GLY A 5 -15.19 3.13 0.84
N GLU A 6 -15.65 4.24 0.29
CA GLU A 6 -16.86 4.29 -0.52
C GLU A 6 -16.74 3.45 -1.79
N ARG A 7 -15.59 3.51 -2.46
CA ARG A 7 -15.32 2.72 -3.65
C ARG A 7 -15.29 1.22 -3.35
N LEU A 8 -14.70 0.82 -2.24
CA LEU A 8 -14.69 -0.57 -1.80
C LEU A 8 -16.10 -1.06 -1.45
N ARG A 9 -16.90 -0.20 -0.82
CA ARG A 9 -18.29 -0.53 -0.51
C ARG A 9 -19.13 -0.71 -1.78
N ALA A 10 -18.93 0.16 -2.77
CA ALA A 10 -19.60 0.02 -4.06
C ALA A 10 -19.20 -1.28 -4.75
N ALA A 11 -17.91 -1.63 -4.70
CA ALA A 11 -17.41 -2.89 -5.25
C ALA A 11 -18.00 -4.11 -4.54
N LEU A 12 -18.16 -4.03 -3.21
CA LEU A 12 -18.80 -5.08 -2.43
C LEU A 12 -20.25 -5.29 -2.88
N ASN A 13 -21.01 -4.21 -3.03
CA ASN A 13 -22.40 -4.28 -3.47
C ASN A 13 -22.50 -4.89 -4.86
N GLU A 14 -21.60 -4.52 -5.77
CA GLU A 14 -21.56 -5.08 -7.11
C GLU A 14 -21.22 -6.58 -7.10
N ALA A 15 -20.25 -6.98 -6.28
CA ALA A 15 -19.88 -8.39 -6.11
C ALA A 15 -21.05 -9.21 -5.59
N ARG A 16 -21.82 -8.67 -4.64
CA ARG A 16 -23.03 -9.34 -4.11
C ARG A 16 -24.09 -9.51 -5.20
N LYS A 17 -24.33 -8.47 -5.99
CA LYS A 17 -25.31 -8.52 -7.09
C LYS A 17 -24.93 -9.57 -8.14
N SER A 18 -23.65 -9.65 -8.49
CA SER A 18 -23.16 -10.61 -9.48
C SER A 18 -22.93 -12.01 -8.89
N ARG A 19 -23.15 -12.19 -7.59
CA ARG A 19 -22.93 -13.44 -6.86
C ARG A 19 -21.47 -13.93 -6.95
N ASP A 20 -20.54 -13.00 -6.98
CA ASP A 20 -19.12 -13.28 -6.94
C ASP A 20 -18.69 -13.45 -5.47
N GLN A 21 -18.66 -14.69 -5.02
CA GLN A 21 -18.37 -15.00 -3.62
C GLN A 21 -16.97 -14.62 -3.20
N ALA A 22 -15.98 -14.83 -4.07
CA ALA A 22 -14.59 -14.51 -3.79
C ALA A 22 -14.40 -13.00 -3.60
N ARG A 23 -14.96 -12.19 -4.49
CA ARG A 23 -14.89 -10.73 -4.38
C ARG A 23 -15.70 -10.21 -3.20
N THR A 24 -16.85 -10.79 -2.93
CA THR A 24 -17.67 -10.43 -1.78
C THR A 24 -16.89 -10.61 -0.49
N LEU A 25 -16.23 -11.75 -0.33
CA LEU A 25 -15.40 -12.01 0.85
C LEU A 25 -14.21 -11.05 0.93
N LEU A 26 -13.51 -10.83 -0.18
CA LEU A 26 -12.36 -9.93 -0.24
C LEU A 26 -12.73 -8.52 0.22
N PHE A 27 -13.75 -7.93 -0.39
CA PHE A 27 -14.15 -6.55 -0.08
C PHE A 27 -14.75 -6.42 1.33
N SER A 28 -15.50 -7.43 1.79
CA SER A 28 -16.00 -7.46 3.18
C SER A 28 -14.84 -7.46 4.18
N THR A 29 -13.81 -8.24 3.91
CA THR A 29 -12.62 -8.33 4.77
C THR A 29 -11.89 -6.99 4.82
N LEU A 30 -11.68 -6.37 3.67
CA LEU A 30 -11.00 -5.07 3.61
C LEU A 30 -11.80 -3.97 4.33
N LEU A 31 -13.12 -3.96 4.18
CA LEU A 31 -13.97 -3.00 4.90
C LEU A 31 -13.91 -3.20 6.40
N ALA A 32 -13.83 -4.47 6.85
CA ALA A 32 -13.64 -4.77 8.28
C ALA A 32 -12.27 -4.29 8.77
N ASP A 33 -11.23 -4.46 7.97
CA ASP A 33 -9.89 -3.98 8.30
C ASP A 33 -9.87 -2.46 8.42
N LEU A 34 -10.53 -1.75 7.50
CA LEU A 34 -10.67 -0.29 7.58
C LEU A 34 -11.40 0.13 8.86
N LYS A 35 -12.47 -0.55 9.20
CA LYS A 35 -13.23 -0.26 10.42
C LYS A 35 -12.40 -0.49 11.67
N ASN A 36 -11.66 -1.59 11.72
CA ASN A 36 -10.77 -1.88 12.85
C ASN A 36 -9.69 -0.81 13.01
N ARG A 37 -9.11 -0.35 11.91
CA ARG A 37 -8.10 0.71 11.95
C ARG A 37 -8.69 2.04 12.43
N GLU A 38 -9.91 2.35 11.99
CA GLU A 38 -10.64 3.52 12.46
C GLU A 38 -10.85 3.49 13.97
N LEU A 39 -11.22 2.34 14.51
CA LEU A 39 -11.38 2.15 15.95
C LEU A 39 -10.04 2.30 16.70
N GLU A 40 -8.95 1.76 16.15
CA GLU A 40 -7.63 1.91 16.76
C GLU A 40 -7.18 3.37 16.81
N LEU A 41 -7.39 4.12 15.73
CA LEU A 41 -6.98 5.52 15.62
C LEU A 41 -7.97 6.48 16.30
N GLN A 42 -9.18 6.03 16.61
CA GLN A 42 -10.22 6.79 17.24
C GLN A 42 -10.67 8.03 16.45
N HIS A 43 -10.59 7.95 15.12
CA HIS A 43 -11.11 8.96 14.20
C HIS A 43 -11.44 8.33 12.85
N PRO A 44 -12.29 8.98 12.03
CA PRO A 44 -12.52 8.50 10.68
C PRO A 44 -11.22 8.48 9.87
N LEU A 45 -11.02 7.43 9.07
CA LEU A 45 -9.80 7.30 8.29
C LEU A 45 -9.73 8.35 7.19
N THR A 46 -8.55 8.95 7.03
CA THR A 46 -8.23 9.72 5.83
C THR A 46 -8.01 8.76 4.67
N ASP A 47 -8.02 9.25 3.42
CA ASP A 47 -7.72 8.42 2.27
C ASP A 47 -6.32 7.82 2.34
N ASP A 48 -5.33 8.58 2.80
CA ASP A 48 -3.96 8.07 2.98
C ASP A 48 -3.91 6.92 3.98
N GLU A 49 -4.64 7.04 5.09
CA GLU A 49 -4.73 5.97 6.10
C GLU A 49 -5.43 4.74 5.54
N SER A 50 -6.47 4.94 4.75
CA SER A 50 -7.18 3.84 4.08
C SER A 50 -6.27 3.13 3.07
N VAL A 51 -5.49 3.87 2.30
CA VAL A 51 -4.50 3.32 1.37
C VAL A 51 -3.49 2.45 2.11
N GLU A 52 -3.00 2.89 3.27
CA GLU A 52 -2.07 2.10 4.08
C GLU A 52 -2.67 0.77 4.53
N VAL A 53 -3.94 0.77 4.94
CA VAL A 53 -4.64 -0.47 5.35
C VAL A 53 -4.71 -1.44 4.17
N VAL A 54 -5.09 -0.96 2.99
CA VAL A 54 -5.16 -1.79 1.78
C VAL A 54 -3.77 -2.31 1.40
N ARG A 55 -2.73 -1.49 1.49
CA ARG A 55 -1.35 -1.92 1.22
C ARG A 55 -0.89 -3.03 2.17
N ARG A 56 -1.24 -2.96 3.44
CA ARG A 56 -0.97 -4.04 4.39
C ARG A 56 -1.68 -5.33 4.00
N GLY A 57 -2.92 -5.22 3.54
CA GLY A 57 -3.68 -6.35 3.04
C GLY A 57 -3.04 -6.98 1.81
N ILE A 58 -2.52 -6.17 0.89
CA ILE A 58 -1.78 -6.63 -0.28
C ILE A 58 -0.51 -7.37 0.14
N LYS A 59 0.24 -6.80 1.06
CA LYS A 59 1.49 -7.40 1.55
C LYS A 59 1.25 -8.79 2.14
N LYS A 60 0.22 -8.93 2.99
CA LYS A 60 -0.14 -10.22 3.58
C LYS A 60 -0.46 -11.26 2.52
N ARG A 61 -1.18 -10.87 1.46
CA ARG A 61 -1.54 -11.76 0.37
C ARG A 61 -0.35 -12.15 -0.48
N ARG A 62 0.58 -11.25 -0.71
CA ARG A 62 1.83 -11.56 -1.40
C ARG A 62 2.66 -12.56 -0.60
N GLU A 63 2.79 -12.35 0.70
CA GLU A 63 3.50 -13.28 1.59
C GLU A 63 2.83 -14.67 1.58
N ALA A 64 1.50 -14.71 1.63
CA ALA A 64 0.75 -15.97 1.54
C ALA A 64 0.99 -16.66 0.19
N ALA A 65 0.99 -15.91 -0.92
CA ALA A 65 1.28 -16.46 -2.24
C ALA A 65 2.68 -17.08 -2.31
N GLU A 66 3.68 -16.41 -1.74
CA GLU A 66 5.05 -16.92 -1.68
C GLU A 66 5.11 -18.22 -0.89
N GLN A 67 4.44 -18.28 0.26
CA GLN A 67 4.38 -19.48 1.09
C GLN A 67 3.70 -20.64 0.39
N PHE A 68 2.58 -20.39 -0.30
CA PHE A 68 1.90 -21.42 -1.07
C PHE A 68 2.77 -21.94 -2.22
N THR A 69 3.46 -21.06 -2.91
CA THR A 69 4.39 -21.45 -3.98
C THR A 69 5.50 -22.35 -3.42
N ALA A 70 6.05 -21.99 -2.26
CA ALA A 70 7.15 -22.74 -1.63
C ALA A 70 6.75 -24.16 -1.25
N VAL A 71 5.47 -24.41 -0.95
CA VAL A 71 4.96 -25.76 -0.60
C VAL A 71 4.25 -26.46 -1.75
N GLY A 72 4.43 -25.96 -2.99
CA GLY A 72 3.88 -26.61 -4.18
C GLY A 72 2.38 -26.39 -4.40
N ARG A 73 1.81 -25.37 -3.78
CA ARG A 73 0.39 -25.03 -3.92
C ARG A 73 0.20 -23.82 -4.84
N ALA A 74 0.61 -24.00 -6.10
CA ALA A 74 0.48 -22.96 -7.13
C ALA A 74 -0.98 -22.52 -7.34
N ASP A 75 -1.94 -23.41 -7.15
CA ASP A 75 -3.37 -23.12 -7.22
C ASP A 75 -3.78 -22.07 -6.18
N ARG A 76 -3.33 -22.24 -4.94
CA ARG A 76 -3.61 -21.29 -3.85
C ARG A 76 -2.85 -19.98 -4.03
N ALA A 77 -1.59 -20.06 -4.48
CA ALA A 77 -0.80 -18.86 -4.78
C ALA A 77 -1.49 -17.99 -5.83
N ALA A 78 -2.06 -18.60 -6.87
CA ALA A 78 -2.76 -17.88 -7.93
C ALA A 78 -3.99 -17.12 -7.40
N ILE A 79 -4.72 -17.69 -6.45
CA ILE A 79 -5.86 -17.04 -5.81
C ILE A 79 -5.41 -15.78 -5.06
N GLU A 80 -4.35 -15.90 -4.26
CA GLU A 80 -3.79 -14.74 -3.52
C GLU A 80 -3.30 -13.65 -4.47
N GLN A 81 -2.62 -14.02 -5.54
CA GLN A 81 -2.13 -13.08 -6.54
C GLN A 81 -3.27 -12.36 -7.27
N ALA A 82 -4.37 -13.05 -7.55
CA ALA A 82 -5.55 -12.44 -8.15
C ALA A 82 -6.17 -11.40 -7.22
N GLU A 83 -6.22 -11.69 -5.91
CA GLU A 83 -6.70 -10.74 -4.91
C GLU A 83 -5.79 -9.51 -4.83
N VAL A 84 -4.47 -9.70 -4.87
CA VAL A 84 -3.50 -8.60 -4.92
C VAL A 84 -3.78 -7.69 -6.10
N SER A 85 -3.95 -8.25 -7.30
CA SER A 85 -4.23 -7.46 -8.52
C SER A 85 -5.53 -6.67 -8.39
N THR A 86 -6.57 -7.29 -7.83
CA THR A 86 -7.84 -6.63 -7.60
C THR A 86 -7.69 -5.43 -6.66
N LEU A 87 -6.99 -5.61 -5.55
CA LEU A 87 -6.77 -4.55 -4.57
C LEU A 87 -5.90 -3.42 -5.11
N GLU A 88 -4.86 -3.74 -5.87
CA GLU A 88 -3.99 -2.73 -6.48
C GLU A 88 -4.78 -1.80 -7.41
N SER A 89 -5.83 -2.29 -8.05
CA SER A 89 -6.66 -1.47 -8.94
C SER A 89 -7.39 -0.33 -8.22
N PHE A 90 -7.54 -0.42 -6.90
CA PHE A 90 -8.16 0.63 -6.08
C PHE A 90 -7.18 1.68 -5.59
N LEU A 91 -5.88 1.42 -5.68
CA LEU A 91 -4.85 2.30 -5.15
C LEU A 91 -4.35 3.28 -6.21
N PRO A 92 -3.87 4.47 -5.78
CA PRO A 92 -3.16 5.35 -6.71
C PRO A 92 -1.93 4.64 -7.26
N PRO A 93 -1.49 4.99 -8.48
CA PRO A 93 -0.28 4.41 -9.05
C PRO A 93 0.91 4.60 -8.10
N GLN A 94 1.73 3.55 -7.96
CA GLN A 94 2.94 3.66 -7.16
C GLN A 94 3.95 4.53 -7.89
N VAL A 95 4.67 5.34 -7.10
CA VAL A 95 5.73 6.18 -7.63
C VAL A 95 6.93 5.32 -8.02
N PRO A 96 7.52 5.50 -9.22
CA PRO A 96 8.71 4.76 -9.59
C PRO A 96 9.88 5.06 -8.65
N PRO A 97 10.75 4.06 -8.37
CA PRO A 97 11.92 4.29 -7.49
C PRO A 97 12.81 5.45 -7.93
N GLU A 98 12.94 5.68 -9.23
CA GLU A 98 13.74 6.79 -9.79
C GLU A 98 13.21 8.16 -9.36
N GLU A 99 11.90 8.30 -9.26
CA GLU A 99 11.27 9.55 -8.82
C GLU A 99 11.54 9.81 -7.33
N ILE A 100 11.49 8.74 -6.53
CA ILE A 100 11.84 8.81 -5.11
C ILE A 100 13.32 9.20 -4.97
N ARG A 101 14.19 8.59 -5.74
CA ARG A 101 15.63 8.84 -5.71
C ARG A 101 15.95 10.29 -6.09
N ALA A 102 15.28 10.83 -7.11
CA ALA A 102 15.44 12.22 -7.50
C ALA A 102 15.02 13.19 -6.38
N ALA A 103 13.91 12.90 -5.70
CA ALA A 103 13.44 13.71 -4.58
C ALA A 103 14.42 13.65 -3.39
N VAL A 104 14.96 12.47 -3.10
CA VAL A 104 15.97 12.28 -2.05
C VAL A 104 17.22 13.10 -2.37
N ARG A 105 17.73 13.03 -3.59
CA ARG A 105 18.91 13.78 -4.03
C ARG A 105 18.67 15.29 -3.92
N ALA A 106 17.49 15.75 -4.29
CA ALA A 106 17.12 17.17 -4.16
C ALA A 106 17.12 17.61 -2.69
N ALA A 107 16.56 16.80 -1.80
CA ALA A 107 16.55 17.09 -0.36
C ALA A 107 17.96 17.16 0.21
N ILE A 108 18.85 16.25 -0.18
CA ILE A 108 20.25 16.25 0.24
C ILE A 108 20.96 17.51 -0.28
N ALA A 109 20.75 17.88 -1.54
CA ALA A 109 21.32 19.09 -2.13
C ALA A 109 20.86 20.36 -1.42
N GLU A 110 19.65 20.35 -0.85
CA GLU A 110 19.11 21.46 -0.07
C GLU A 110 19.54 21.46 1.39
N GLY A 111 20.39 20.54 1.79
CA GLY A 111 20.99 20.52 3.13
C GLY A 111 20.50 19.43 4.08
N ALA A 112 19.63 18.52 3.64
CA ALA A 112 19.24 17.40 4.47
C ALA A 112 20.41 16.42 4.59
N SER A 113 21.05 16.39 5.74
CA SER A 113 22.34 15.69 5.94
C SER A 113 22.22 14.34 6.65
N ASP A 114 21.06 13.99 7.15
CA ASP A 114 20.83 12.71 7.83
C ASP A 114 19.48 12.12 7.44
N ILE A 115 19.29 10.85 7.80
CA ILE A 115 18.08 10.11 7.42
C ILE A 115 16.80 10.76 7.95
N GLY A 116 16.83 11.29 9.16
CA GLY A 116 15.67 11.95 9.75
C GLY A 116 15.26 13.20 8.98
N LYS A 117 16.21 14.01 8.57
CA LYS A 117 15.96 15.23 7.78
C LYS A 117 15.45 14.91 6.39
N VAL A 118 16.06 13.93 5.73
CA VAL A 118 15.64 13.48 4.40
C VAL A 118 14.19 12.95 4.47
N MET A 119 13.93 12.03 5.39
CA MET A 119 12.60 11.45 5.53
C MET A 119 11.55 12.51 5.88
N GLY A 120 11.88 13.46 6.75
CA GLY A 120 10.97 14.55 7.10
C GLY A 120 10.56 15.41 5.92
N ARG A 121 11.45 15.59 4.94
CA ARG A 121 11.17 16.37 3.74
C ARG A 121 10.39 15.63 2.68
N ILE A 122 10.69 14.34 2.46
CA ILE A 122 10.13 13.59 1.34
C ILE A 122 8.88 12.78 1.68
N MET A 123 8.71 12.32 2.92
CA MET A 123 7.55 11.53 3.31
C MET A 123 6.21 12.21 3.01
N PRO A 124 6.01 13.52 3.30
CA PRO A 124 4.73 14.16 2.97
C PRO A 124 4.37 14.10 1.49
N THR A 125 5.36 14.12 0.59
CA THR A 125 5.15 14.05 -0.85
C THR A 125 4.71 12.66 -1.29
N PHE A 126 5.27 11.62 -0.68
CA PHE A 126 5.08 10.23 -1.12
C PHE A 126 4.15 9.41 -0.24
N LYS A 127 3.63 9.96 0.83
CA LYS A 127 2.75 9.26 1.75
C LYS A 127 1.53 8.69 0.99
N GLY A 128 1.27 7.40 1.17
CA GLY A 128 0.19 6.71 0.46
C GLY A 128 0.51 6.36 -1.00
N ARG A 129 1.62 6.85 -1.57
CA ARG A 129 2.01 6.65 -2.98
C ARG A 129 3.24 5.76 -3.13
N ALA A 130 3.95 5.49 -2.05
CA ALA A 130 5.11 4.62 -2.03
C ALA A 130 5.26 3.99 -0.65
N ASP A 131 5.92 2.81 -0.61
CA ASP A 131 6.21 2.12 0.65
C ASP A 131 7.28 2.90 1.43
N GLY A 132 7.00 3.19 2.70
CA GLY A 132 7.95 3.89 3.58
C GLY A 132 9.29 3.15 3.72
N LYS A 133 9.29 1.82 3.67
CA LYS A 133 10.54 1.04 3.71
C LYS A 133 11.40 1.27 2.48
N LEU A 134 10.79 1.33 1.31
CA LEU A 134 11.49 1.62 0.06
C LEU A 134 12.07 3.03 0.07
N ILE A 135 11.30 4.01 0.53
CA ILE A 135 11.74 5.40 0.65
C ILE A 135 12.97 5.46 1.58
N ASN A 136 12.88 4.81 2.74
CA ASN A 136 13.97 4.77 3.71
C ASN A 136 15.23 4.13 3.13
N GLN A 137 15.08 3.01 2.43
CA GLN A 137 16.19 2.32 1.78
C GLN A 137 16.88 3.22 0.75
N ILE A 138 16.12 3.88 -0.11
CA ILE A 138 16.66 4.79 -1.11
C ILE A 138 17.36 5.97 -0.45
N ALA A 139 16.76 6.53 0.60
CA ALA A 139 17.36 7.63 1.34
C ALA A 139 18.72 7.24 1.94
N ARG A 140 18.81 6.06 2.53
CA ARG A 140 20.07 5.57 3.10
C ARG A 140 21.13 5.33 2.03
N GLU A 141 20.73 4.75 0.90
CA GLU A 141 21.63 4.52 -0.24
C GLU A 141 22.22 5.85 -0.75
N GLU A 142 21.39 6.86 -0.93
CA GLU A 142 21.84 8.15 -1.45
C GLU A 142 22.69 8.93 -0.44
N LEU A 143 22.38 8.84 0.85
CA LEU A 143 23.22 9.45 1.88
C LEU A 143 24.60 8.79 1.95
N SER A 144 24.69 7.48 1.79
CA SER A 144 25.95 6.75 1.74
C SER A 144 26.77 7.08 0.50
N ALA A 145 26.10 7.24 -0.65
CA ALA A 145 26.75 7.55 -1.92
C ALA A 145 27.33 8.97 -1.97
N GLY A 146 26.76 9.90 -1.17
CA GLY A 146 27.20 11.28 -1.11
C GLY A 146 28.42 11.54 -0.20
N VAL A 147 28.97 10.52 0.40
CA VAL A 147 30.12 10.63 1.30
C VAL A 147 31.43 10.60 0.52
#